data_c40ff039b215b04d124b3040cedc1011
#
_entry.id   c40ff039b215b04d124b3040cedc1011
#
_cell.length_a   1.000
_cell.length_b   1.000
_cell.length_c   1.000
_cell.angle_alpha   90.00
_cell.angle_beta   90.00
_cell.angle_gamma   90.00
#
_symmetry.space_group_name_H-M   'P 1'
#
loop_
_entity.id
_entity.type
_entity.pdbx_description
1 polymer ?
#
loop_
_entity_poly.entity_id
_entity_poly.type
_entity_poly.pdbx_seq_one_letter_code
_entity_poly.pdbx_strand_id
1 'polypeptide(L)'
;MLFSVLIAHYNNFEYFKQCYESLKKQSFQDFEIIVVDDCSTDDSFEKIQNYCNGDYRVKFFKNTENKGVGFTKRRCIEEASGEICGFVDPDDALTEDAIEISIKTHQNKNIIATYSEIYSCDENLNIIKKFEPTQKIKNKSSLFFNVKFEVAHFFTFKKYTYLETEGINAELTSAVDQDLYLKLYEKGDFYYIQRPLYLYRLHEKGVSQEKSKKEKLNANWDKVLRNTLKRRKITQLFGKNISEIESLQHFIFKKQNTFFKKIITKVLMLFKPKP
;
A
#
# COMPACT_ATOMS: atom_id res chain seq x y z
N MET A 1 19.98 3.88 -9.35
CA MET A 1 18.53 4.12 -9.12
C MET A 1 18.32 4.10 -7.62
N LEU A 2 18.18 5.28 -7.01
CA LEU A 2 18.01 5.42 -5.55
C LEU A 2 16.60 4.96 -5.14
N PHE A 3 16.50 4.22 -4.06
CA PHE A 3 15.24 3.74 -3.50
C PHE A 3 14.94 4.46 -2.18
N SER A 4 13.70 4.91 -1.98
CA SER A 4 13.22 5.48 -0.72
C SER A 4 12.21 4.56 -0.06
N VAL A 5 12.53 4.07 1.12
CA VAL A 5 11.56 3.44 2.03
C VAL A 5 10.83 4.54 2.78
N LEU A 6 9.49 4.50 2.76
CA LEU A 6 8.62 5.54 3.32
C LEU A 6 7.87 4.98 4.53
N ILE A 7 8.01 5.63 5.68
CA ILE A 7 7.38 5.22 6.94
C ILE A 7 6.61 6.40 7.53
N ALA A 8 5.28 6.31 7.55
CA ALA A 8 4.43 7.24 8.28
C ALA A 8 4.23 6.72 9.71
N HIS A 9 4.71 7.45 10.69
CA HIS A 9 4.78 7.00 12.08
C HIS A 9 3.83 7.81 12.98
N TYR A 10 3.22 7.12 13.96
CA TYR A 10 2.48 7.73 15.07
C TYR A 10 2.36 6.76 16.24
N ASN A 11 2.90 7.11 17.42
CA ASN A 11 2.75 6.37 18.69
C ASN A 11 3.04 4.85 18.59
N ASN A 12 4.08 4.42 17.85
CA ASN A 12 4.28 3.01 17.53
C ASN A 12 5.76 2.56 17.57
N PHE A 13 6.48 2.92 18.64
CA PHE A 13 7.92 2.61 18.74
C PHE A 13 8.21 1.10 18.80
N GLU A 14 7.42 0.32 19.54
CA GLU A 14 7.74 -1.09 19.79
C GLU A 14 7.70 -1.94 18.51
N TYR A 15 6.70 -1.72 17.66
CA TYR A 15 6.65 -2.39 16.36
C TYR A 15 7.66 -1.80 15.36
N PHE A 16 7.86 -0.48 15.41
CA PHE A 16 8.85 0.18 14.55
C PHE A 16 10.25 -0.43 14.69
N LYS A 17 10.66 -0.88 15.89
CA LYS A 17 11.94 -1.57 16.05
C LYS A 17 12.08 -2.77 15.11
N GLN A 18 11.06 -3.63 15.04
CA GLN A 18 11.10 -4.81 14.19
C GLN A 18 11.01 -4.44 12.69
N CYS A 19 10.22 -3.42 12.35
CA CYS A 19 10.19 -2.84 11.01
C CYS A 19 11.60 -2.41 10.59
N TYR A 20 12.25 -1.57 11.40
CA TYR A 20 13.60 -1.06 11.12
C TYR A 20 14.67 -2.17 11.07
N GLU A 21 14.63 -3.17 11.97
CA GLU A 21 15.54 -4.32 11.90
C GLU A 21 15.39 -5.10 10.58
N SER A 22 14.18 -5.18 10.01
CA SER A 22 13.97 -5.79 8.69
C SER A 22 14.61 -4.99 7.56
N LEU A 23 14.68 -3.66 7.70
CA LEU A 23 15.35 -2.78 6.74
C LEU A 23 16.87 -2.87 6.85
N LYS A 24 17.42 -3.02 8.06
CA LYS A 24 18.85 -3.27 8.26
C LYS A 24 19.33 -4.56 7.62
N LYS A 25 18.47 -5.58 7.56
CA LYS A 25 18.76 -6.91 7.00
C LYS A 25 18.57 -7.01 5.48
N GLN A 26 18.17 -5.95 4.79
CA GLN A 26 17.99 -5.99 3.35
C GLN A 26 19.28 -6.39 2.63
N SER A 27 19.20 -7.24 1.60
CA SER A 27 20.33 -7.63 0.75
C SER A 27 20.90 -6.46 -0.05
N PHE A 28 20.08 -5.49 -0.40
CA PHE A 28 20.47 -4.23 -1.03
C PHE A 28 20.49 -3.12 0.03
N GLN A 29 21.63 -2.41 0.17
CA GLN A 29 21.85 -1.43 1.24
C GLN A 29 21.88 0.04 0.78
N ASP A 30 21.92 0.30 -0.52
CA ASP A 30 21.99 1.66 -1.07
C ASP A 30 20.57 2.26 -1.26
N PHE A 31 19.91 2.56 -0.12
CA PHE A 31 18.60 3.17 -0.07
C PHE A 31 18.50 4.14 1.13
N GLU A 32 17.56 5.07 1.05
CA GLU A 32 17.21 5.94 2.17
C GLU A 32 15.93 5.49 2.88
N ILE A 33 15.79 5.88 4.13
CA ILE A 33 14.60 5.63 4.96
C ILE A 33 14.03 6.99 5.38
N ILE A 34 12.85 7.32 4.92
CA ILE A 34 12.13 8.54 5.27
C ILE A 34 11.11 8.22 6.35
N VAL A 35 11.32 8.72 7.56
CA VAL A 35 10.39 8.58 8.68
C VAL A 35 9.74 9.93 8.92
N VAL A 36 8.42 10.00 8.73
CA VAL A 36 7.61 11.18 9.07
C VAL A 36 6.74 10.84 10.27
N ASP A 37 7.01 11.49 11.39
CA ASP A 37 6.21 11.39 12.61
C ASP A 37 5.02 12.35 12.56
N ASP A 38 3.82 11.82 12.76
CA ASP A 38 2.57 12.59 12.74
C ASP A 38 2.25 13.24 14.09
N CYS A 39 3.25 13.90 14.68
CA CYS A 39 3.18 14.54 15.99
C CYS A 39 2.77 13.54 17.09
N SER A 40 3.55 12.47 17.27
CA SER A 40 3.36 11.50 18.34
C SER A 40 3.21 12.19 19.69
N THR A 41 2.26 11.70 20.49
CA THR A 41 1.91 12.23 21.82
C THR A 41 2.62 11.53 22.95
N ASP A 42 3.31 10.43 22.63
CA ASP A 42 4.22 9.71 23.53
C ASP A 42 5.70 10.01 23.18
N ASP A 43 6.64 9.33 23.81
CA ASP A 43 8.08 9.46 23.58
C ASP A 43 8.61 8.69 22.35
N SER A 44 7.71 8.15 21.49
CA SER A 44 8.08 7.32 20.34
C SER A 44 9.05 8.01 19.40
N PHE A 45 8.82 9.28 19.08
CA PHE A 45 9.68 9.98 18.12
C PHE A 45 11.13 10.09 18.58
N GLU A 46 11.35 10.46 19.86
CA GLU A 46 12.69 10.53 20.44
C GLU A 46 13.33 9.14 20.53
N LYS A 47 12.57 8.14 20.92
CA LYS A 47 13.04 6.74 20.97
C LYS A 47 13.48 6.23 19.60
N ILE A 48 12.71 6.52 18.53
CA ILE A 48 13.08 6.14 17.17
C ILE A 48 14.38 6.80 16.75
N GLN A 49 14.54 8.11 16.99
CA GLN A 49 15.75 8.82 16.64
C GLN A 49 16.97 8.23 17.35
N ASN A 50 16.84 7.92 18.65
CA ASN A 50 17.91 7.30 19.43
C ASN A 50 18.21 5.87 18.94
N TYR A 51 17.19 5.09 18.59
CA TYR A 51 17.35 3.71 18.15
C TYR A 51 18.03 3.60 16.78
N CYS A 52 17.77 4.55 15.90
CA CYS A 52 18.39 4.61 14.56
C CYS A 52 19.68 5.46 14.53
N ASN A 53 20.15 5.92 15.68
CA ASN A 53 21.34 6.79 15.76
C ASN A 53 22.56 6.12 15.09
N GLY A 54 23.24 6.89 14.23
CA GLY A 54 24.40 6.42 13.46
C GLY A 54 24.06 5.77 12.11
N ASP A 55 22.79 5.53 11.80
CA ASP A 55 22.39 5.09 10.45
C ASP A 55 22.10 6.30 9.55
N TYR A 56 23.08 6.68 8.71
CA TYR A 56 23.00 7.84 7.81
C TYR A 56 21.91 7.74 6.73
N ARG A 57 21.31 6.55 6.54
CA ARG A 57 20.22 6.33 5.59
C ARG A 57 18.90 6.89 6.10
N VAL A 58 18.75 7.06 7.44
CA VAL A 58 17.48 7.46 8.05
C VAL A 58 17.38 8.97 8.14
N LYS A 59 16.31 9.52 7.56
CA LYS A 59 15.94 10.93 7.64
C LYS A 59 14.65 11.08 8.41
N PHE A 60 14.65 11.93 9.43
CA PHE A 60 13.51 12.14 10.32
C PHE A 60 12.84 13.47 10.06
N PHE A 61 11.52 13.43 9.99
CA PHE A 61 10.66 14.62 9.90
C PHE A 61 9.54 14.50 10.93
N LYS A 62 9.06 15.63 11.45
CA LYS A 62 7.92 15.66 12.36
C LYS A 62 6.88 16.65 11.87
N ASN A 63 5.60 16.28 11.91
CA ASN A 63 4.51 17.22 11.70
C ASN A 63 4.35 18.11 12.93
N THR A 64 3.92 19.34 12.74
CA THR A 64 3.70 20.31 13.84
C THR A 64 2.47 19.98 14.69
N GLU A 65 1.54 19.20 14.11
CA GLU A 65 0.32 18.68 14.74
C GLU A 65 -0.05 17.36 14.08
N ASN A 66 -0.93 16.55 14.68
CA ASN A 66 -1.45 15.33 14.05
C ASN A 66 -2.33 15.69 12.86
N LYS A 67 -1.82 15.43 11.67
CA LYS A 67 -2.47 15.71 10.36
C LYS A 67 -3.20 14.48 9.78
N GLY A 68 -3.00 13.30 10.36
CA GLY A 68 -3.54 12.02 9.89
C GLY A 68 -2.69 11.33 8.82
N VAL A 69 -2.98 10.04 8.62
CA VAL A 69 -2.18 9.13 7.80
C VAL A 69 -2.08 9.57 6.33
N GLY A 70 -3.14 10.17 5.76
CA GLY A 70 -3.13 10.63 4.37
C GLY A 70 -2.12 11.75 4.14
N PHE A 71 -2.12 12.76 5.01
CA PHE A 71 -1.16 13.85 4.99
C PHE A 71 0.26 13.34 5.21
N THR A 72 0.45 12.49 6.20
CA THR A 72 1.77 11.99 6.60
C THR A 72 2.39 11.10 5.52
N LYS A 73 1.62 10.17 4.92
CA LYS A 73 2.08 9.38 3.76
C LYS A 73 2.42 10.27 2.55
N ARG A 74 1.62 11.30 2.27
CA ARG A 74 1.93 12.27 1.22
C ARG A 74 3.26 12.98 1.50
N ARG A 75 3.48 13.48 2.72
CA ARG A 75 4.71 14.14 3.12
C ARG A 75 5.92 13.19 3.02
N CYS A 76 5.79 11.91 3.34
CA CYS A 76 6.89 10.94 3.13
C CYS A 76 7.39 10.95 1.67
N ILE A 77 6.47 11.02 0.68
CA ILE A 77 6.87 11.06 -0.73
C ILE A 77 7.51 12.40 -1.09
N GLU A 78 7.02 13.50 -0.54
CA GLU A 78 7.56 14.84 -0.77
C GLU A 78 9.01 14.95 -0.28
N GLU A 79 9.32 14.40 0.91
CA GLU A 79 10.65 14.40 1.52
C GLU A 79 11.63 13.37 0.90
N ALA A 80 11.14 12.39 0.15
CA ALA A 80 11.95 11.35 -0.47
C ALA A 80 12.81 11.90 -1.61
N SER A 81 14.05 11.39 -1.74
CA SER A 81 14.96 11.73 -2.86
C SER A 81 15.01 10.64 -3.93
N GLY A 82 14.53 9.42 -3.62
CA GLY A 82 14.64 8.27 -4.50
C GLY A 82 13.77 8.34 -5.74
N GLU A 83 14.25 7.72 -6.80
CA GLU A 83 13.51 7.54 -8.06
C GLU A 83 12.37 6.54 -7.92
N ILE A 84 12.55 5.55 -7.00
CA ILE A 84 11.56 4.55 -6.62
C ILE A 84 11.21 4.75 -5.16
N CYS A 85 9.93 4.73 -4.84
CA CYS A 85 9.40 4.82 -3.49
C CYS A 85 8.63 3.54 -3.14
N GLY A 86 8.71 3.11 -1.87
CA GLY A 86 7.91 2.01 -1.33
C GLY A 86 7.51 2.27 0.11
N PHE A 87 6.21 2.10 0.42
CA PHE A 87 5.72 2.24 1.79
C PHE A 87 5.93 0.95 2.60
N VAL A 88 6.40 1.13 3.82
CA VAL A 88 6.37 0.09 4.86
C VAL A 88 5.67 0.70 6.07
N ASP A 89 4.58 0.08 6.51
CA ASP A 89 3.89 0.54 7.70
C ASP A 89 4.75 0.20 8.94
N PRO A 90 4.80 1.07 9.95
CA PRO A 90 5.73 0.93 11.08
C PRO A 90 5.46 -0.31 11.96
N ASP A 91 4.32 -0.97 11.79
CA ASP A 91 3.94 -2.22 12.46
C ASP A 91 4.23 -3.48 11.64
N ASP A 92 4.70 -3.34 10.41
CA ASP A 92 5.00 -4.43 9.48
C ASP A 92 6.51 -4.62 9.24
N ALA A 93 6.87 -5.55 8.37
CA ALA A 93 8.27 -5.79 8.01
C ALA A 93 8.43 -6.26 6.56
N LEU A 94 9.65 -6.20 6.04
CA LEU A 94 10.02 -6.73 4.72
C LEU A 94 10.79 -8.05 4.84
N THR A 95 10.71 -8.88 3.79
CA THR A 95 11.67 -9.98 3.61
C THR A 95 13.03 -9.42 3.19
N GLU A 96 14.11 -10.18 3.42
CA GLU A 96 15.49 -9.69 3.29
C GLU A 96 15.89 -9.20 1.89
N ASP A 97 15.20 -9.64 0.85
CA ASP A 97 15.48 -9.31 -0.56
C ASP A 97 14.39 -8.44 -1.23
N ALA A 98 13.49 -7.89 -0.45
CA ALA A 98 12.32 -7.15 -0.95
C ALA A 98 12.72 -5.92 -1.78
N ILE A 99 13.67 -5.12 -1.31
CA ILE A 99 14.12 -3.91 -2.00
C ILE A 99 14.87 -4.29 -3.28
N GLU A 100 15.77 -5.27 -3.21
CA GLU A 100 16.56 -5.72 -4.36
C GLU A 100 15.69 -6.23 -5.51
N ILE A 101 14.70 -7.08 -5.18
CA ILE A 101 13.75 -7.61 -6.17
C ILE A 101 12.92 -6.48 -6.79
N SER A 102 12.45 -5.53 -5.97
CA SER A 102 11.68 -4.39 -6.45
C SER A 102 12.51 -3.53 -7.41
N ILE A 103 13.75 -3.19 -7.08
CA ILE A 103 14.65 -2.43 -7.93
C ILE A 103 14.91 -3.16 -9.26
N LYS A 104 15.25 -4.45 -9.22
CA LYS A 104 15.47 -5.27 -10.41
C LYS A 104 14.23 -5.28 -11.32
N THR A 105 13.05 -5.36 -10.73
CA THR A 105 11.79 -5.34 -11.49
C THR A 105 11.56 -3.97 -12.16
N HIS A 106 11.89 -2.87 -11.47
CA HIS A 106 11.76 -1.51 -12.01
C HIS A 106 12.76 -1.15 -13.11
N GLN A 107 13.80 -1.96 -13.34
CA GLN A 107 14.69 -1.81 -14.51
C GLN A 107 13.92 -1.96 -15.82
N ASN A 108 12.79 -2.66 -15.83
CA ASN A 108 11.86 -2.62 -16.94
C ASN A 108 11.18 -1.23 -17.02
N LYS A 109 11.57 -0.44 -18.04
CA LYS A 109 11.13 0.95 -18.20
C LYS A 109 9.62 1.10 -18.40
N ASN A 110 8.92 0.08 -18.90
CA ASN A 110 7.48 0.10 -19.15
C ASN A 110 6.63 -0.07 -17.88
N ILE A 111 7.24 -0.45 -16.74
CA ILE A 111 6.55 -0.65 -15.49
C ILE A 111 6.67 0.61 -14.63
N ILE A 112 5.55 1.10 -14.10
CA ILE A 112 5.54 2.27 -13.22
C ILE A 112 5.41 1.91 -11.75
N ALA A 113 4.83 0.75 -11.44
CA ALA A 113 4.68 0.26 -10.07
C ALA A 113 4.80 -1.26 -10.04
N THR A 114 5.21 -1.78 -8.87
CA THR A 114 5.19 -3.21 -8.55
C THR A 114 4.39 -3.45 -7.28
N TYR A 115 3.86 -4.65 -7.13
CA TYR A 115 3.27 -5.15 -5.90
C TYR A 115 3.57 -6.63 -5.74
N SER A 116 3.59 -7.10 -4.52
CA SER A 116 4.02 -8.47 -4.22
C SER A 116 2.94 -9.31 -3.55
N GLU A 117 3.22 -10.59 -3.38
CA GLU A 117 2.52 -11.40 -2.40
C GLU A 117 2.87 -10.95 -0.98
N ILE A 118 2.02 -11.32 -0.01
CA ILE A 118 2.14 -10.93 1.40
C ILE A 118 2.02 -12.17 2.27
N TYR A 119 2.78 -12.24 3.34
CA TYR A 119 2.50 -13.12 4.47
C TYR A 119 1.70 -12.38 5.54
N SER A 120 0.60 -12.96 6.01
CA SER A 120 -0.04 -12.56 7.26
C SER A 120 0.70 -13.21 8.42
N CYS A 121 1.09 -12.40 9.39
CA CYS A 121 1.89 -12.79 10.54
C CYS A 121 1.15 -12.52 11.86
N ASP A 122 1.56 -13.18 12.93
CA ASP A 122 1.14 -12.85 14.29
C ASP A 122 1.83 -11.56 14.81
N GLU A 123 1.57 -11.20 16.07
CA GLU A 123 2.18 -10.02 16.71
C GLU A 123 3.72 -10.05 16.75
N ASN A 124 4.33 -11.23 16.69
CA ASN A 124 5.78 -11.44 16.72
C ASN A 124 6.39 -11.61 15.33
N LEU A 125 5.63 -11.37 14.25
CA LEU A 125 6.00 -11.59 12.85
C LEU A 125 6.22 -13.07 12.48
N ASN A 126 5.71 -14.04 13.26
CA ASN A 126 5.66 -15.42 12.82
C ASN A 126 4.62 -15.57 11.71
N ILE A 127 5.01 -16.21 10.62
CA ILE A 127 4.13 -16.40 9.45
C ILE A 127 2.97 -17.34 9.82
N ILE A 128 1.73 -16.84 9.67
CA ILE A 128 0.50 -17.63 9.84
C ILE A 128 0.10 -18.25 8.50
N LYS A 129 0.02 -17.43 7.45
CA LYS A 129 -0.40 -17.85 6.10
C LYS A 129 -0.06 -16.81 5.04
N LYS A 130 -0.13 -17.23 3.79
CA LYS A 130 -0.12 -16.30 2.65
C LYS A 130 -1.46 -15.56 2.55
N PHE A 131 -1.42 -14.28 2.21
CA PHE A 131 -2.61 -13.47 1.97
C PHE A 131 -3.16 -13.75 0.56
N GLU A 132 -4.21 -14.52 0.49
CA GLU A 132 -4.81 -15.05 -0.76
C GLU A 132 -5.36 -14.00 -1.75
N PRO A 133 -5.87 -12.80 -1.33
CA PRO A 133 -6.46 -11.86 -2.27
C PRO A 133 -5.50 -11.27 -3.30
N THR A 134 -4.19 -11.18 -2.97
CA THR A 134 -3.20 -10.60 -3.88
C THR A 134 -2.98 -11.48 -5.10
N GLN A 135 -3.17 -10.92 -6.29
CA GLN A 135 -3.07 -11.65 -7.55
C GLN A 135 -2.74 -10.74 -8.73
N LYS A 136 -2.30 -11.34 -9.85
CA LYS A 136 -2.01 -10.59 -11.08
C LYS A 136 -3.28 -9.90 -11.60
N ILE A 137 -3.21 -8.59 -11.81
CA ILE A 137 -4.28 -7.79 -12.40
C ILE A 137 -4.11 -7.64 -13.92
N LYS A 138 -5.20 -7.26 -14.59
CA LYS A 138 -5.16 -6.81 -15.98
C LYS A 138 -4.90 -5.30 -15.98
N ASN A 139 -3.78 -4.87 -16.51
CA ASN A 139 -3.48 -3.46 -16.72
C ASN A 139 -4.45 -2.81 -17.73
N LYS A 140 -4.57 -1.48 -17.68
CA LYS A 140 -5.36 -0.65 -18.60
C LYS A 140 -6.87 -0.99 -18.61
N SER A 141 -7.41 -1.51 -17.51
CA SER A 141 -8.84 -1.75 -17.36
C SER A 141 -9.52 -0.58 -16.68
N SER A 142 -10.45 0.09 -17.36
CA SER A 142 -11.24 1.19 -16.76
C SER A 142 -12.12 0.72 -15.57
N LEU A 143 -12.39 -0.59 -15.48
CA LEU A 143 -13.17 -1.20 -14.40
C LEU A 143 -12.33 -1.83 -13.28
N PHE A 144 -11.03 -1.56 -13.21
CA PHE A 144 -10.21 -1.96 -12.08
C PHE A 144 -10.40 -0.97 -10.92
N PHE A 145 -10.82 -1.46 -9.76
CA PHE A 145 -11.12 -0.66 -8.56
C PHE A 145 -10.48 -1.24 -7.28
N ASN A 146 -9.69 -2.28 -7.40
CA ASN A 146 -9.01 -2.98 -6.30
C ASN A 146 -9.92 -3.43 -5.13
N VAL A 147 -11.23 -3.56 -5.35
CA VAL A 147 -12.19 -3.91 -4.29
C VAL A 147 -12.02 -5.33 -3.72
N LYS A 148 -11.15 -6.12 -4.32
CA LYS A 148 -10.78 -7.48 -3.88
C LYS A 148 -9.38 -7.55 -3.28
N PHE A 149 -8.71 -6.41 -3.10
CA PHE A 149 -7.32 -6.34 -2.62
C PHE A 149 -6.33 -7.12 -3.51
N GLU A 150 -6.56 -7.12 -4.85
CA GLU A 150 -5.66 -7.76 -5.81
C GLU A 150 -4.27 -7.11 -5.81
N VAL A 151 -4.21 -5.79 -5.64
CA VAL A 151 -2.98 -5.02 -5.41
C VAL A 151 -2.88 -4.69 -3.93
N ALA A 152 -1.73 -5.00 -3.33
CA ALA A 152 -1.43 -4.76 -1.94
C ALA A 152 0.08 -4.54 -1.72
N HIS A 153 0.57 -4.57 -0.49
CA HIS A 153 1.99 -4.42 -0.15
C HIS A 153 2.82 -5.64 -0.63
N PHE A 154 4.13 -5.65 -0.81
CA PHE A 154 4.97 -4.46 -0.87
C PHE A 154 4.72 -3.72 -2.18
N PHE A 155 4.14 -2.52 -2.07
CA PHE A 155 3.85 -1.69 -3.25
C PHE A 155 4.96 -0.68 -3.45
N THR A 156 5.62 -0.71 -4.61
CA THR A 156 6.67 0.25 -4.96
C THR A 156 6.34 0.93 -6.28
N PHE A 157 6.75 2.19 -6.44
CA PHE A 157 6.38 2.99 -7.59
C PHE A 157 7.45 4.01 -7.96
N LYS A 158 7.47 4.41 -9.24
CA LYS A 158 8.33 5.48 -9.73
C LYS A 158 7.82 6.83 -9.26
N LYS A 159 8.66 7.59 -8.53
CA LYS A 159 8.28 8.90 -7.96
C LYS A 159 7.81 9.88 -9.02
N TYR A 160 8.47 9.93 -10.17
CA TYR A 160 8.07 10.84 -11.25
C TYR A 160 6.62 10.59 -11.72
N THR A 161 6.18 9.32 -11.80
CA THR A 161 4.80 9.00 -12.18
C THR A 161 3.80 9.44 -11.11
N TYR A 162 4.17 9.35 -9.83
CA TYR A 162 3.34 9.89 -8.75
C TYR A 162 3.17 11.41 -8.89
N LEU A 163 4.23 12.13 -9.20
CA LEU A 163 4.20 13.60 -9.39
C LEU A 163 3.32 14.05 -10.56
N GLU A 164 3.00 13.17 -11.50
CA GLU A 164 2.02 13.42 -12.57
C GLU A 164 0.56 13.22 -12.12
N THR A 165 0.32 12.81 -10.87
CA THR A 165 -1.01 12.66 -10.28
C THR A 165 -1.35 13.83 -9.36
N GLU A 166 -2.56 13.84 -8.80
CA GLU A 166 -2.95 14.78 -7.75
C GLU A 166 -2.26 14.51 -6.40
N GLY A 167 -1.43 13.46 -6.33
CA GLY A 167 -0.85 12.96 -5.09
C GLY A 167 -1.87 12.27 -4.19
N ILE A 168 -1.42 11.73 -3.08
CA ILE A 168 -2.29 11.16 -2.04
C ILE A 168 -3.23 12.25 -1.51
N ASN A 169 -4.51 11.93 -1.36
CA ASN A 169 -5.46 12.84 -0.71
C ASN A 169 -5.16 12.95 0.79
N ALA A 170 -4.63 14.11 1.19
CA ALA A 170 -4.19 14.39 2.55
C ALA A 170 -5.31 14.31 3.62
N GLU A 171 -6.57 14.45 3.23
CA GLU A 171 -7.70 14.37 4.15
C GLU A 171 -8.14 12.94 4.51
N LEU A 172 -7.57 11.93 3.84
CA LEU A 172 -7.94 10.54 4.11
C LEU A 172 -7.33 10.06 5.42
N THR A 173 -8.18 9.51 6.27
CA THR A 173 -7.78 8.89 7.54
C THR A 173 -7.73 7.36 7.47
N SER A 174 -8.07 6.79 6.30
CA SER A 174 -7.98 5.37 5.94
C SER A 174 -8.14 5.23 4.42
N ALA A 175 -7.96 4.02 3.86
CA ALA A 175 -7.98 3.74 2.42
C ALA A 175 -6.97 4.57 1.60
N VAL A 176 -5.91 5.07 2.22
CA VAL A 176 -4.89 5.91 1.62
C VAL A 176 -4.12 5.16 0.53
N ASP A 177 -3.81 3.88 0.79
CA ASP A 177 -3.12 3.03 -0.19
C ASP A 177 -4.00 2.79 -1.44
N GLN A 178 -5.32 2.66 -1.25
CA GLN A 178 -6.26 2.52 -2.36
C GLN A 178 -6.30 3.78 -3.24
N ASP A 179 -6.24 4.97 -2.64
CA ASP A 179 -6.16 6.24 -3.36
C ASP A 179 -4.88 6.32 -4.21
N LEU A 180 -3.74 5.95 -3.62
CA LEU A 180 -2.46 5.89 -4.30
C LEU A 180 -2.47 4.88 -5.47
N TYR A 181 -2.91 3.65 -5.21
CA TYR A 181 -2.92 2.59 -6.22
C TYR A 181 -3.78 2.96 -7.43
N LEU A 182 -4.99 3.46 -7.20
CA LEU A 182 -5.91 3.79 -8.29
C LEU A 182 -5.44 4.99 -9.11
N LYS A 183 -4.79 5.99 -8.51
CA LYS A 183 -4.19 7.13 -9.21
C LYS A 183 -3.01 6.72 -10.07
N LEU A 184 -2.12 5.90 -9.54
CA LEU A 184 -0.98 5.38 -10.30
C LEU A 184 -1.43 4.41 -11.39
N TYR A 185 -2.42 3.55 -11.13
CA TYR A 185 -2.95 2.64 -12.14
C TYR A 185 -3.49 3.35 -13.40
N GLU A 186 -3.94 4.59 -13.26
CA GLU A 186 -4.38 5.43 -14.38
C GLU A 186 -3.22 5.96 -15.21
N LYS A 187 -1.96 5.84 -14.73
CA LYS A 187 -0.75 6.38 -15.38
C LYS A 187 0.07 5.32 -16.11
N GLY A 188 -0.04 4.04 -15.75
CA GLY A 188 0.73 3.01 -16.42
C GLY A 188 0.59 1.60 -15.87
N ASP A 189 1.47 0.72 -16.31
CA ASP A 189 1.37 -0.69 -16.05
C ASP A 189 1.99 -1.07 -14.70
N PHE A 190 1.29 -1.94 -13.96
CA PHE A 190 1.74 -2.55 -12.72
C PHE A 190 2.28 -3.95 -12.99
N TYR A 191 3.32 -4.32 -12.27
CA TYR A 191 3.90 -5.66 -12.31
C TYR A 191 3.66 -6.42 -11.00
N TYR A 192 3.16 -7.64 -11.10
CA TYR A 192 2.94 -8.52 -9.99
C TYR A 192 4.18 -9.40 -9.74
N ILE A 193 4.78 -9.26 -8.57
CA ILE A 193 5.88 -10.08 -8.09
C ILE A 193 5.27 -11.29 -7.36
N GLN A 194 5.36 -12.47 -7.96
CA GLN A 194 4.82 -13.73 -7.43
C GLN A 194 5.73 -14.30 -6.32
N ARG A 195 6.07 -13.45 -5.37
CA ARG A 195 6.89 -13.80 -4.21
C ARG A 195 6.46 -12.94 -3.03
N PRO A 196 6.32 -13.49 -1.82
CA PRO A 196 6.04 -12.70 -0.64
C PRO A 196 7.24 -11.82 -0.29
N LEU A 197 7.05 -10.51 -0.34
CA LEU A 197 8.08 -9.52 0.03
C LEU A 197 7.70 -8.73 1.28
N TYR A 198 6.51 -8.93 1.82
CA TYR A 198 5.94 -8.16 2.92
C TYR A 198 5.37 -9.07 4.00
N LEU A 199 5.69 -8.76 5.25
CA LEU A 199 5.21 -9.43 6.45
C LEU A 199 4.17 -8.52 7.12
N TYR A 200 2.89 -8.81 6.89
CA TYR A 200 1.76 -8.05 7.42
C TYR A 200 1.38 -8.55 8.80
N ARG A 201 1.52 -7.71 9.82
CA ARG A 201 1.24 -8.05 11.22
C ARG A 201 -0.25 -7.95 11.53
N LEU A 202 -0.78 -8.97 12.17
CA LEU A 202 -2.13 -8.99 12.74
C LEU A 202 -2.05 -8.69 14.24
N HIS A 203 -2.59 -7.55 14.68
CA HIS A 203 -2.62 -7.14 16.09
C HIS A 203 -3.84 -6.28 16.38
N GLU A 204 -4.29 -6.26 17.63
CA GLU A 204 -5.55 -5.61 18.04
C GLU A 204 -5.62 -4.10 17.76
N LYS A 205 -4.48 -3.40 17.72
CA LYS A 205 -4.39 -1.96 17.45
C LYS A 205 -4.38 -1.61 15.96
N GLY A 206 -4.37 -2.60 15.07
CA GLY A 206 -4.35 -2.39 13.61
C GLY A 206 -5.60 -1.68 13.10
N VAL A 207 -5.45 -0.61 12.31
CA VAL A 207 -6.56 0.21 11.79
C VAL A 207 -7.57 -0.62 11.01
N SER A 208 -7.14 -1.63 10.27
CA SER A 208 -7.99 -2.52 9.47
C SER A 208 -8.77 -3.55 10.31
N GLN A 209 -8.41 -3.75 11.58
CA GLN A 209 -8.97 -4.79 12.45
C GLN A 209 -9.98 -4.24 13.46
N GLU A 210 -9.98 -2.93 13.68
CA GLU A 210 -10.85 -2.28 14.65
C GLU A 210 -12.28 -2.11 14.11
N LYS A 211 -13.22 -2.88 14.68
CA LYS A 211 -14.63 -2.88 14.24
C LYS A 211 -15.31 -1.50 14.33
N SER A 212 -14.93 -0.68 15.32
CA SER A 212 -15.45 0.68 15.52
C SER A 212 -15.12 1.64 14.38
N LYS A 213 -14.02 1.39 13.64
CA LYS A 213 -13.58 2.24 12.52
C LYS A 213 -14.15 1.81 11.17
N LYS A 214 -14.94 0.73 11.12
CA LYS A 214 -15.42 0.13 9.85
C LYS A 214 -16.27 1.09 9.02
N GLU A 215 -17.16 1.86 9.64
CA GLU A 215 -18.00 2.83 8.93
C GLU A 215 -17.15 3.94 8.30
N LYS A 216 -16.20 4.50 9.05
CA LYS A 216 -15.28 5.51 8.56
C LYS A 216 -14.37 4.99 7.44
N LEU A 217 -13.91 3.75 7.55
CA LEU A 217 -13.15 3.07 6.50
C LEU A 217 -13.96 2.95 5.21
N ASN A 218 -15.22 2.50 5.32
CA ASN A 218 -16.12 2.38 4.16
C ASN A 218 -16.41 3.73 3.51
N ALA A 219 -16.64 4.79 4.31
CA ALA A 219 -16.87 6.14 3.80
C ALA A 219 -15.65 6.70 3.04
N ASN A 220 -14.44 6.52 3.59
CA ASN A 220 -13.21 6.93 2.91
C ASN A 220 -12.99 6.15 1.62
N TRP A 221 -13.26 4.85 1.63
CA TRP A 221 -13.13 4.04 0.42
C TRP A 221 -14.17 4.45 -0.64
N ASP A 222 -15.40 4.73 -0.25
CA ASP A 222 -16.42 5.23 -1.18
C ASP A 222 -15.99 6.59 -1.79
N LYS A 223 -15.41 7.50 -0.97
CA LYS A 223 -14.80 8.78 -1.43
C LYS A 223 -13.71 8.52 -2.48
N VAL A 224 -12.80 7.57 -2.24
CA VAL A 224 -11.74 7.19 -3.18
C VAL A 224 -12.32 6.66 -4.49
N LEU A 225 -13.32 5.78 -4.43
CA LEU A 225 -13.97 5.22 -5.62
C LEU A 225 -14.72 6.28 -6.43
N ARG A 226 -15.45 7.19 -5.78
CA ARG A 226 -16.13 8.31 -6.46
C ARG A 226 -15.15 9.23 -7.17
N ASN A 227 -14.04 9.58 -6.52
CA ASN A 227 -12.99 10.39 -7.14
C ASN A 227 -12.35 9.67 -8.33
N THR A 228 -12.12 8.36 -8.23
CA THR A 228 -11.61 7.52 -9.33
C THR A 228 -12.57 7.52 -10.52
N LEU A 229 -13.87 7.33 -10.28
CA LEU A 229 -14.87 7.35 -11.34
C LEU A 229 -14.95 8.73 -12.02
N LYS A 230 -14.85 9.83 -11.23
CA LYS A 230 -14.80 11.20 -11.76
C LYS A 230 -13.59 11.40 -12.66
N ARG A 231 -12.37 11.02 -12.24
CA ARG A 231 -11.15 11.11 -13.06
C ARG A 231 -11.27 10.32 -14.36
N ARG A 232 -11.88 9.12 -14.29
CA ARG A 232 -12.10 8.24 -15.46
C ARG A 232 -13.30 8.64 -16.31
N LYS A 233 -14.02 9.73 -15.95
CA LYS A 233 -15.23 10.21 -16.63
C LYS A 233 -16.32 9.14 -16.79
N ILE A 234 -16.44 8.26 -15.80
CA ILE A 234 -17.44 7.19 -15.74
C ILE A 234 -18.65 7.73 -14.96
N THR A 235 -19.82 7.77 -15.56
CA THR A 235 -21.08 8.24 -14.94
C THR A 235 -22.04 7.10 -14.64
N GLN A 236 -21.82 5.91 -15.26
CA GLN A 236 -22.63 4.72 -15.06
C GLN A 236 -21.74 3.49 -14.83
N LEU A 237 -22.14 2.61 -13.92
CA LEU A 237 -21.50 1.34 -13.65
C LEU A 237 -22.53 0.20 -13.76
N PHE A 238 -22.22 -0.80 -14.60
CA PHE A 238 -23.08 -1.98 -14.80
C PHE A 238 -24.54 -1.64 -15.03
N GLY A 239 -24.81 -0.57 -15.81
CA GLY A 239 -26.15 -0.13 -16.19
C GLY A 239 -26.88 0.73 -15.13
N LYS A 240 -26.19 1.16 -14.06
CA LYS A 240 -26.76 2.01 -13.02
C LYS A 240 -26.01 3.34 -12.92
N ASN A 241 -26.72 4.47 -12.74
CA ASN A 241 -26.10 5.76 -12.49
C ASN A 241 -25.33 5.75 -11.17
N ILE A 242 -24.13 6.34 -11.14
CA ILE A 242 -23.28 6.39 -9.94
C ILE A 242 -23.95 7.13 -8.80
N SER A 243 -24.74 8.17 -9.09
CA SER A 243 -25.50 8.94 -8.08
C SER A 243 -26.54 8.11 -7.33
N GLU A 244 -27.02 7.02 -7.93
CA GLU A 244 -28.03 6.12 -7.35
C GLU A 244 -27.41 4.98 -6.53
N ILE A 245 -26.06 4.90 -6.47
CA ILE A 245 -25.37 3.84 -5.76
C ILE A 245 -24.92 4.38 -4.40
N GLU A 246 -25.53 3.86 -3.35
CA GLU A 246 -25.24 4.25 -1.97
C GLU A 246 -23.82 3.86 -1.56
N SER A 247 -23.41 2.61 -1.76
CA SER A 247 -22.07 2.09 -1.48
C SER A 247 -21.43 1.52 -2.74
N LEU A 248 -20.48 2.25 -3.31
CA LEU A 248 -19.75 1.83 -4.51
C LEU A 248 -18.91 0.58 -4.27
N GLN A 249 -18.20 0.52 -3.12
CA GLN A 249 -17.39 -0.65 -2.77
C GLN A 249 -18.22 -1.93 -2.78
N HIS A 250 -19.35 -1.94 -2.06
CA HIS A 250 -20.22 -3.12 -1.99
C HIS A 250 -20.82 -3.45 -3.36
N PHE A 251 -21.30 -2.44 -4.09
CA PHE A 251 -21.90 -2.62 -5.41
C PHE A 251 -20.90 -3.22 -6.41
N ILE A 252 -19.70 -2.64 -6.52
CA ILE A 252 -18.65 -3.12 -7.42
C ILE A 252 -18.23 -4.55 -7.04
N PHE A 253 -17.99 -4.78 -5.74
CA PHE A 253 -17.63 -6.11 -5.24
C PHE A 253 -18.66 -7.17 -5.61
N LYS A 254 -19.96 -6.89 -5.39
CA LYS A 254 -21.06 -7.79 -5.76
C LYS A 254 -21.09 -8.05 -7.26
N LYS A 255 -20.95 -7.02 -8.11
CA LYS A 255 -20.96 -7.15 -9.57
C LYS A 255 -19.74 -7.87 -10.13
N GLN A 256 -18.57 -7.70 -9.51
CA GLN A 256 -17.33 -8.38 -9.91
C GLN A 256 -17.21 -9.81 -9.36
N ASN A 257 -17.98 -10.17 -8.32
CA ASN A 257 -18.00 -11.48 -7.68
C ASN A 257 -19.24 -12.34 -8.05
N THR A 258 -19.82 -12.16 -9.23
CA THR A 258 -20.96 -12.98 -9.67
C THR A 258 -20.58 -14.45 -9.76
N PHE A 259 -21.56 -15.33 -9.50
CA PHE A 259 -21.41 -16.81 -9.50
C PHE A 259 -20.71 -17.34 -10.75
N PHE A 260 -21.06 -16.84 -11.94
CA PHE A 260 -20.42 -17.21 -13.21
C PHE A 260 -18.91 -16.88 -13.25
N LYS A 261 -18.47 -15.74 -12.70
CA LYS A 261 -17.04 -15.42 -12.63
C LYS A 261 -16.29 -16.35 -11.66
N LYS A 262 -16.93 -16.73 -10.54
CA LYS A 262 -16.35 -17.73 -9.62
C LYS A 262 -16.19 -19.11 -10.26
N ILE A 263 -17.13 -19.54 -11.07
CA ILE A 263 -17.03 -20.81 -11.83
C ILE A 263 -15.89 -20.72 -12.85
N ILE A 264 -15.84 -19.67 -13.66
CA ILE A 264 -14.77 -19.49 -14.66
C ILE A 264 -13.39 -19.46 -13.98
N THR A 265 -13.25 -18.77 -12.87
CA THR A 265 -11.97 -18.74 -12.11
C THR A 265 -11.61 -20.12 -11.56
N LYS A 266 -12.58 -20.88 -11.01
CA LYS A 266 -12.36 -22.27 -10.57
C LYS A 266 -11.96 -23.19 -11.73
N VAL A 267 -12.62 -23.10 -12.86
CA VAL A 267 -12.30 -23.89 -14.05
C VAL A 267 -10.90 -23.57 -14.57
N LEU A 268 -10.54 -22.28 -14.66
CA LEU A 268 -9.21 -21.87 -15.07
C LEU A 268 -8.10 -22.29 -14.06
N MET A 269 -8.42 -22.40 -12.76
CA MET A 269 -7.50 -22.95 -11.76
C MET A 269 -7.26 -24.46 -11.93
N LEU A 270 -8.23 -25.22 -12.41
CA LEU A 270 -8.08 -26.65 -12.68
C LEU A 270 -7.16 -26.94 -13.87
N PHE A 271 -6.98 -25.98 -14.76
CA PHE A 271 -6.11 -26.09 -15.95
C PHE A 271 -4.75 -25.40 -15.79
N LYS A 272 -4.43 -24.86 -14.61
CA LYS A 272 -3.04 -24.40 -14.34
C LYS A 272 -2.14 -25.62 -14.17
N PRO A 273 -1.00 -25.70 -14.88
CA PRO A 273 0.00 -26.73 -14.59
C PRO A 273 0.42 -26.57 -13.13
N LYS A 274 0.48 -27.67 -12.40
CA LYS A 274 1.09 -27.70 -11.06
C LYS A 274 2.57 -27.31 -11.19
N PRO A 275 3.11 -26.53 -10.23
CA PRO A 275 4.49 -26.10 -10.23
C PRO A 275 5.46 -27.27 -10.22
#